data_ae1dcea79493bec687429854364dcf3c
#
_entry.id   ae1dcea79493bec687429854364dcf3c
#
_cell.length_a   1.000
_cell.length_b   1.000
_cell.length_c   1.000
_cell.angle_alpha   90.00
_cell.angle_beta   90.00
_cell.angle_gamma   90.00
#
_symmetry.space_group_name_H-M   'P 1'
#
loop_
_entity.id
_entity.type
_entity.pdbx_description
1 polymer ?
#
loop_
_entity_poly.entity_id
_entity_poly.type
_entity_poly.pdbx_seq_one_letter_code
_entity_poly.pdbx_strand_id
1 'polypeptide(L)'
;MDILSVSAGLENDYLCVVALVRVYKEKPRFGDLYDYLGEVHEIDTEGRRKKSKLLVPEGVYRPITEEEYADHDRKLAIQDKILEKASFEQPFLNSIDDYVPRKLTEIDERTELIYDLLTKDMQITLKMAYEDFIKIFNGCMDYITTSERDSYYNVLRGIMGKDTFQDVVEAYIQRTYIETNRLPIEDKPALMKKIDRALFELYIVQDLIDDPMITDIKITDPYSIRVRVKGKAYLSNITFIDANDYMRFIYGIAVMNRISLDIPSQTFTDEQDDNYILRFSLTAPYITCSGYPIIHIRKLPKKKLLSKDLIEAGMMTPKVRDYLLDCGKYSRGVVFSGPPGSGKTTAMNMFLEEAYESSAEILVIQENDELFAYRKGVMFEHVVTNPQPGEDVCTLEDLGKMALVAGANVFVIGEAKGAEICSAITLSNSGCRTAITIHSQSSTDTIDKMVDLALRGNRNTTYDQAKRMIKSFETIVYMEDFCIQEISQIIGYDEVKKDMIYRTIYRNPDRYKVKTI
;
A
#
# COMPACT_ATOMS: atom_id res chain seq x y z
N MET A 1 -35.78 -24.98 -9.65
CA MET A 1 -35.64 -23.54 -9.51
C MET A 1 -34.25 -23.29 -8.92
N ASP A 2 -33.37 -22.78 -9.71
CA ASP A 2 -31.99 -22.51 -9.28
C ASP A 2 -31.78 -21.02 -9.18
N ILE A 3 -31.10 -20.58 -8.14
CA ILE A 3 -30.74 -19.18 -7.96
C ILE A 3 -29.48 -18.92 -8.79
N LEU A 4 -29.58 -18.06 -9.80
CA LEU A 4 -28.47 -17.73 -10.69
C LEU A 4 -27.63 -16.59 -10.19
N SER A 5 -28.24 -15.66 -9.48
CA SER A 5 -27.50 -14.57 -8.85
C SER A 5 -28.32 -13.97 -7.70
N VAL A 6 -27.60 -13.50 -6.71
CA VAL A 6 -28.19 -12.77 -5.56
C VAL A 6 -27.38 -11.50 -5.39
N SER A 7 -28.03 -10.34 -5.45
CA SER A 7 -27.45 -9.09 -5.02
C SER A 7 -28.23 -8.60 -3.80
N ALA A 8 -27.51 -8.17 -2.78
CA ALA A 8 -28.09 -7.61 -1.56
C ALA A 8 -27.75 -6.12 -1.48
N GLY A 9 -28.74 -5.30 -1.15
CA GLY A 9 -28.58 -3.87 -0.91
C GLY A 9 -29.52 -3.40 0.19
N LEU A 10 -29.19 -2.28 0.83
CA LEU A 10 -30.09 -1.60 1.77
C LEU A 10 -30.90 -0.57 1.00
N GLU A 11 -32.20 -0.70 1.00
CA GLU A 11 -33.12 0.29 0.45
C GLU A 11 -34.17 0.63 1.52
N ASN A 12 -34.22 1.89 1.95
CA ASN A 12 -35.13 2.39 3.00
C ASN A 12 -35.07 1.59 4.32
N ASP A 13 -33.87 1.28 4.82
CA ASP A 13 -33.63 0.50 6.04
C ASP A 13 -34.06 -0.98 5.98
N TYR A 14 -34.39 -1.47 4.81
CA TYR A 14 -34.69 -2.89 4.58
C TYR A 14 -33.56 -3.54 3.77
N LEU A 15 -33.19 -4.77 4.15
CA LEU A 15 -32.29 -5.59 3.37
C LEU A 15 -33.05 -6.09 2.12
N CYS A 16 -32.77 -5.49 0.99
CA CYS A 16 -33.31 -5.93 -0.30
C CYS A 16 -32.36 -6.95 -0.91
N VAL A 17 -32.84 -8.17 -1.11
CA VAL A 17 -32.11 -9.21 -1.83
C VAL A 17 -32.77 -9.40 -3.20
N VAL A 18 -32.03 -9.07 -4.25
CA VAL A 18 -32.46 -9.33 -5.61
C VAL A 18 -31.82 -10.63 -6.05
N ALA A 19 -32.64 -11.64 -6.33
CA ALA A 19 -32.17 -12.92 -6.84
C ALA A 19 -32.58 -13.09 -8.30
N LEU A 20 -31.59 -13.36 -9.16
CA LEU A 20 -31.87 -13.88 -10.49
C LEU A 20 -32.14 -15.38 -10.36
N VAL A 21 -33.31 -15.82 -10.78
CA VAL A 21 -33.77 -17.19 -10.55
C VAL A 21 -34.00 -17.88 -11.89
N ARG A 22 -33.44 -19.06 -12.04
CA ARG A 22 -33.73 -19.92 -13.17
C ARG A 22 -34.96 -20.79 -12.84
N VAL A 23 -36.00 -20.68 -13.66
CA VAL A 23 -37.23 -21.46 -13.51
C VAL A 23 -37.26 -22.53 -14.58
N TYR A 24 -37.44 -23.79 -14.17
CA TYR A 24 -37.58 -24.93 -15.07
C TYR A 24 -39.06 -25.28 -15.22
N LYS A 25 -39.49 -25.52 -16.44
CA LYS A 25 -40.89 -25.86 -16.74
C LYS A 25 -41.25 -27.32 -16.42
N GLU A 26 -40.27 -28.21 -16.49
CA GLU A 26 -40.32 -29.63 -16.08
C GLU A 26 -38.87 -30.10 -15.85
N LYS A 27 -38.48 -31.32 -16.18
CA LYS A 27 -37.07 -31.70 -16.06
C LYS A 27 -36.20 -30.85 -17.00
N PRO A 28 -35.20 -30.13 -16.51
CA PRO A 28 -34.43 -29.19 -17.31
C PRO A 28 -33.69 -29.94 -18.41
N ARG A 29 -34.00 -29.64 -19.66
CA ARG A 29 -33.17 -29.91 -20.82
C ARG A 29 -32.54 -28.61 -21.25
N PHE A 30 -31.36 -28.69 -21.79
CA PHE A 30 -30.70 -27.54 -22.41
C PHE A 30 -31.67 -27.00 -23.49
N GLY A 31 -32.05 -25.74 -23.44
CA GLY A 31 -33.08 -25.14 -24.33
C GLY A 31 -34.43 -24.89 -23.69
N ASP A 32 -34.75 -25.55 -22.56
CA ASP A 32 -35.99 -25.28 -21.78
C ASP A 32 -35.75 -24.30 -20.66
N LEU A 33 -34.62 -23.60 -20.66
CA LEU A 33 -34.21 -22.64 -19.65
C LEU A 33 -34.69 -21.23 -20.00
N TYR A 34 -35.31 -20.58 -19.06
CA TYR A 34 -35.79 -19.21 -19.18
C TYR A 34 -35.13 -18.34 -18.12
N ASP A 35 -34.61 -17.19 -18.51
CA ASP A 35 -34.18 -16.16 -17.57
C ASP A 35 -35.39 -15.42 -17.03
N TYR A 36 -35.43 -15.32 -15.71
CA TYR A 36 -36.40 -14.53 -14.98
C TYR A 36 -35.68 -13.33 -14.37
N LEU A 37 -35.87 -12.16 -14.93
CA LEU A 37 -35.28 -10.92 -14.43
C LEU A 37 -36.11 -10.34 -13.29
N GLY A 38 -35.65 -10.51 -12.07
CA GLY A 38 -36.01 -9.66 -10.95
C GLY A 38 -37.21 -10.10 -10.11
N GLU A 39 -37.00 -11.02 -9.17
CA GLU A 39 -37.83 -11.09 -7.96
C GLU A 39 -37.14 -10.41 -6.79
N VAL A 40 -37.79 -9.43 -6.15
CA VAL A 40 -37.39 -8.93 -4.84
C VAL A 40 -38.06 -9.78 -3.78
N HIS A 41 -37.25 -10.43 -2.96
CA HIS A 41 -37.73 -11.17 -1.80
C HIS A 41 -37.45 -10.35 -0.53
N GLU A 42 -38.52 -10.00 0.21
CA GLU A 42 -38.38 -9.65 1.62
C GLU A 42 -38.07 -10.93 2.41
N ILE A 43 -36.91 -10.97 3.02
CA ILE A 43 -36.53 -12.04 3.95
C ILE A 43 -36.81 -11.51 5.36
N ASP A 44 -37.65 -12.22 6.15
CA ASP A 44 -37.81 -11.89 7.54
C ASP A 44 -36.57 -12.30 8.35
N THR A 45 -36.54 -11.84 9.61
CA THR A 45 -35.42 -12.10 10.55
C THR A 45 -35.20 -13.59 10.85
N GLU A 46 -36.11 -14.46 10.42
CA GLU A 46 -35.99 -15.92 10.56
C GLU A 46 -35.56 -16.59 9.22
N GLY A 47 -35.19 -15.81 8.21
CA GLY A 47 -34.81 -16.32 6.88
C GLY A 47 -35.98 -16.86 6.05
N ARG A 48 -37.23 -16.58 6.48
CA ARG A 48 -38.42 -17.01 5.75
C ARG A 48 -38.83 -15.96 4.74
N ARG A 49 -39.12 -16.41 3.54
CA ARG A 49 -39.60 -15.55 2.45
C ARG A 49 -41.00 -15.00 2.83
N LYS A 50 -41.06 -13.69 3.04
CA LYS A 50 -42.34 -12.98 3.03
C LYS A 50 -42.66 -12.64 1.60
N LYS A 51 -43.66 -12.83 1.01
CA LYS A 51 -44.17 -12.53 -0.34
C LYS A 51 -43.13 -11.93 -1.31
N SER A 52 -42.83 -12.66 -2.36
CA SER A 52 -42.09 -12.11 -3.52
C SER A 52 -42.92 -11.06 -4.22
N LYS A 53 -42.33 -9.92 -4.52
CA LYS A 53 -42.90 -8.91 -5.40
C LYS A 53 -42.10 -8.90 -6.70
N LEU A 54 -42.76 -9.22 -7.79
CA LEU A 54 -42.17 -9.04 -9.12
C LEU A 54 -41.89 -7.55 -9.35
N LEU A 55 -40.63 -7.21 -9.58
CA LEU A 55 -40.23 -5.83 -9.89
C LEU A 55 -40.27 -5.53 -11.39
N VAL A 56 -40.41 -6.55 -12.23
CA VAL A 56 -40.50 -6.38 -13.68
C VAL A 56 -41.92 -6.74 -14.13
N PRO A 57 -42.67 -5.85 -14.80
CA PRO A 57 -43.99 -6.16 -15.31
C PRO A 57 -43.86 -7.32 -16.26
N GLU A 58 -44.77 -8.27 -16.13
CA GLU A 58 -44.98 -9.47 -16.95
C GLU A 58 -43.91 -9.70 -18.01
N GLY A 59 -42.82 -10.38 -17.60
CA GLY A 59 -41.58 -10.43 -18.37
C GLY A 59 -41.72 -11.23 -19.65
N VAL A 60 -40.99 -10.79 -20.63
CA VAL A 60 -40.79 -11.56 -21.84
C VAL A 60 -39.77 -12.65 -21.52
N TYR A 61 -40.26 -13.87 -21.37
CA TYR A 61 -39.40 -15.06 -21.25
C TYR A 61 -38.84 -15.40 -22.61
N ARG A 62 -37.54 -15.60 -22.72
CA ARG A 62 -36.89 -16.13 -23.89
C ARG A 62 -35.95 -17.29 -23.51
N PRO A 63 -35.76 -18.26 -24.41
CA PRO A 63 -34.73 -19.27 -24.19
C PRO A 63 -33.34 -18.65 -24.10
N ILE A 64 -32.53 -19.15 -23.18
CA ILE A 64 -31.15 -18.75 -23.04
C ILE A 64 -30.28 -19.54 -24.00
N THR A 65 -29.35 -18.88 -24.70
CA THR A 65 -28.37 -19.55 -25.55
C THR A 65 -27.27 -20.22 -24.72
N GLU A 66 -26.56 -21.20 -25.33
CA GLU A 66 -25.41 -21.85 -24.67
C GLU A 66 -24.35 -20.85 -24.20
N GLU A 67 -24.14 -19.78 -24.96
CA GLU A 67 -23.15 -18.74 -24.68
C GLU A 67 -23.58 -17.86 -23.50
N GLU A 68 -24.86 -17.49 -23.45
CA GLU A 68 -25.45 -16.79 -22.30
C GLU A 68 -25.45 -17.66 -21.04
N TYR A 69 -25.66 -18.96 -21.18
CA TYR A 69 -25.59 -19.92 -20.09
C TYR A 69 -24.17 -19.98 -19.48
N ALA A 70 -23.14 -20.08 -20.32
CA ALA A 70 -21.76 -20.08 -19.89
C ALA A 70 -21.35 -18.74 -19.23
N ASP A 71 -21.91 -17.61 -19.69
CA ASP A 71 -21.70 -16.29 -19.07
C ASP A 71 -22.41 -16.18 -17.70
N HIS A 72 -23.58 -16.78 -17.57
CA HIS A 72 -24.30 -16.88 -16.29
C HIS A 72 -23.57 -17.75 -15.27
N ASP A 73 -23.02 -18.89 -15.68
CA ASP A 73 -22.23 -19.74 -14.76
C ASP A 73 -20.95 -19.04 -14.29
N ARG A 74 -20.32 -18.22 -15.14
CA ARG A 74 -19.23 -17.34 -14.74
C ARG A 74 -19.69 -16.27 -13.72
N LYS A 75 -20.84 -15.65 -13.96
CA LYS A 75 -21.41 -14.65 -13.04
C LYS A 75 -21.80 -15.27 -11.69
N LEU A 76 -22.31 -16.50 -11.68
CA LEU A 76 -22.59 -17.26 -10.47
C LEU A 76 -21.32 -17.52 -9.65
N ALA A 77 -20.27 -18.03 -10.28
CA ALA A 77 -19.01 -18.29 -9.60
C ALA A 77 -18.38 -17.00 -9.02
N ILE A 78 -18.65 -15.84 -9.65
CA ILE A 78 -18.25 -14.53 -9.16
C ILE A 78 -19.10 -14.12 -7.96
N GLN A 79 -20.40 -14.34 -8.02
CA GLN A 79 -21.33 -13.94 -6.97
C GLN A 79 -21.22 -14.84 -5.75
N ASP A 80 -20.97 -16.12 -5.90
CA ASP A 80 -20.63 -17.01 -4.80
C ASP A 80 -19.40 -16.49 -4.04
N LYS A 81 -18.39 -15.98 -4.74
CA LYS A 81 -17.23 -15.35 -4.11
C LYS A 81 -17.51 -13.97 -3.49
N ILE A 82 -18.41 -13.20 -4.06
CA ILE A 82 -18.88 -11.94 -3.45
C ILE A 82 -19.70 -12.26 -2.19
N LEU A 83 -20.53 -13.29 -2.24
CA LEU A 83 -21.27 -13.78 -1.08
C LEU A 83 -20.36 -14.40 -0.01
N GLU A 84 -19.33 -15.14 -0.40
CA GLU A 84 -18.26 -15.57 0.50
C GLU A 84 -17.52 -14.37 1.12
N LYS A 85 -17.16 -13.36 0.34
CA LYS A 85 -16.59 -12.11 0.85
C LYS A 85 -17.59 -11.32 1.71
N ALA A 86 -18.84 -11.21 1.31
CA ALA A 86 -19.91 -10.58 2.11
C ALA A 86 -20.23 -11.37 3.38
N SER A 87 -19.96 -12.66 3.41
CA SER A 87 -20.07 -13.47 4.62
C SER A 87 -18.98 -13.14 5.67
N PHE A 88 -17.96 -12.36 5.33
CA PHE A 88 -17.01 -11.79 6.28
C PHE A 88 -17.49 -10.49 6.95
N GLU A 89 -18.51 -9.84 6.41
CA GLU A 89 -19.17 -8.78 7.15
C GLU A 89 -19.94 -9.39 8.34
N GLN A 90 -19.87 -8.74 9.51
CA GLN A 90 -20.60 -9.22 10.68
C GLN A 90 -22.08 -9.30 10.33
N PRO A 91 -22.73 -10.45 10.52
CA PRO A 91 -24.18 -10.53 10.31
C PRO A 91 -24.86 -9.51 11.22
N PHE A 92 -25.88 -8.80 10.70
CA PHE A 92 -26.73 -7.98 11.53
C PHE A 92 -27.48 -8.89 12.49
N LEU A 93 -27.10 -8.84 13.77
CA LEU A 93 -27.71 -9.63 14.85
C LEU A 93 -28.74 -8.77 15.57
N ASN A 94 -29.94 -9.30 15.76
CA ASN A 94 -30.93 -8.65 16.61
C ASN A 94 -30.57 -8.79 18.08
N SER A 95 -29.87 -9.85 18.46
CA SER A 95 -29.31 -10.10 19.79
C SER A 95 -27.97 -10.82 19.67
N ILE A 96 -27.12 -10.65 20.68
CA ILE A 96 -25.85 -11.41 20.77
C ILE A 96 -26.13 -12.92 20.93
N ASP A 97 -27.32 -13.29 21.46
CA ASP A 97 -27.72 -14.68 21.61
C ASP A 97 -27.97 -15.37 20.25
N ASP A 98 -28.20 -14.58 19.19
CA ASP A 98 -28.33 -15.08 17.82
C ASP A 98 -26.95 -15.35 17.15
N TYR A 99 -25.85 -14.98 17.82
CA TYR A 99 -24.52 -15.17 17.27
C TYR A 99 -24.11 -16.63 17.26
N VAL A 100 -23.90 -17.17 16.09
CA VAL A 100 -23.32 -18.49 15.89
C VAL A 100 -21.84 -18.31 15.51
N PRO A 101 -20.89 -18.82 16.33
CA PRO A 101 -19.49 -18.77 15.96
C PRO A 101 -19.25 -19.45 14.62
N ARG A 102 -18.58 -18.75 13.69
CA ARG A 102 -18.19 -19.33 12.42
C ARG A 102 -17.24 -20.49 12.69
N LYS A 103 -17.52 -21.66 12.12
CA LYS A 103 -16.53 -22.73 12.06
C LYS A 103 -15.43 -22.27 11.10
N LEU A 104 -14.26 -22.00 11.62
CA LEU A 104 -13.07 -21.79 10.82
C LEU A 104 -12.88 -23.05 9.95
N THR A 105 -12.74 -22.88 8.66
CA THR A 105 -12.24 -23.94 7.78
C THR A 105 -10.86 -24.38 8.29
N GLU A 106 -10.48 -25.63 8.07
CA GLU A 106 -9.35 -26.34 8.69
C GLU A 106 -7.95 -25.72 8.49
N ILE A 107 -7.82 -24.63 7.77
CA ILE A 107 -6.61 -23.81 7.81
C ILE A 107 -6.79 -22.86 8.98
N ASP A 108 -6.14 -23.22 10.09
CA ASP A 108 -6.07 -22.36 11.25
C ASP A 108 -5.47 -21.00 10.83
N GLU A 109 -6.33 -19.98 10.72
CA GLU A 109 -5.90 -18.58 10.44
C GLU A 109 -4.91 -18.06 11.50
N ARG A 110 -4.69 -18.84 12.58
CA ARG A 110 -3.70 -18.60 13.61
C ARG A 110 -2.32 -19.17 13.23
N THR A 111 -2.19 -19.95 12.14
CA THR A 111 -0.88 -20.41 11.68
C THR A 111 -0.11 -19.22 11.15
N GLU A 112 0.90 -18.80 11.88
CA GLU A 112 1.76 -17.69 11.50
C GLU A 112 2.60 -18.12 10.28
N LEU A 113 2.45 -17.39 9.18
CA LEU A 113 3.22 -17.66 7.97
C LEU A 113 4.66 -17.19 8.19
N ILE A 114 5.62 -18.07 7.97
CA ILE A 114 7.05 -17.79 8.12
C ILE A 114 7.64 -17.47 6.74
N TYR A 115 8.39 -16.37 6.65
CA TYR A 115 9.23 -16.04 5.51
C TYR A 115 10.65 -16.47 5.82
N ASP A 116 11.07 -17.58 5.24
CA ASP A 116 12.37 -18.18 5.48
C ASP A 116 13.39 -17.63 4.47
N LEU A 117 14.29 -16.78 4.95
CA LEU A 117 15.34 -16.14 4.15
C LEU A 117 16.70 -16.71 4.55
N LEU A 118 17.46 -17.18 3.57
CA LEU A 118 18.85 -17.59 3.77
C LEU A 118 19.76 -16.35 3.79
N THR A 119 20.14 -15.91 4.98
CA THR A 119 20.98 -14.71 5.17
C THR A 119 22.42 -14.93 4.77
N LYS A 120 23.15 -13.84 4.50
CA LYS A 120 24.59 -13.88 4.25
C LYS A 120 25.37 -14.45 5.46
N ASP A 121 24.90 -14.19 6.67
CA ASP A 121 25.50 -14.68 7.90
C ASP A 121 25.30 -16.22 8.08
N MET A 122 24.15 -16.76 7.68
CA MET A 122 23.88 -18.21 7.72
C MET A 122 24.74 -19.03 6.75
N GLN A 123 25.31 -18.37 5.75
CA GLN A 123 26.19 -19.01 4.75
C GLN A 123 27.65 -19.05 5.19
N ILE A 124 27.99 -18.44 6.33
CA ILE A 124 29.37 -18.40 6.82
C ILE A 124 29.68 -19.70 7.57
N THR A 125 30.76 -20.35 7.17
CA THR A 125 31.30 -21.52 7.90
C THR A 125 32.35 -21.03 8.90
N LEU A 126 32.09 -21.20 10.19
CA LEU A 126 33.01 -20.86 11.27
C LEU A 126 33.79 -22.11 11.73
N LYS A 127 35.03 -21.88 12.20
CA LYS A 127 35.87 -22.91 12.86
C LYS A 127 35.52 -23.05 14.33
N MET A 128 35.04 -21.98 14.94
CA MET A 128 34.59 -21.99 16.35
C MET A 128 33.09 -22.15 16.48
N ALA A 129 32.61 -22.40 17.71
CA ALA A 129 31.17 -22.42 18.00
C ALA A 129 30.55 -21.02 17.80
N TYR A 130 29.37 -20.97 17.20
CA TYR A 130 28.68 -19.73 16.91
C TYR A 130 28.42 -18.88 18.16
N GLU A 131 28.08 -19.50 19.29
CA GLU A 131 27.85 -18.80 20.56
C GLU A 131 29.10 -18.06 21.06
N ASP A 132 30.28 -18.68 20.90
CA ASP A 132 31.54 -18.04 21.30
C ASP A 132 31.96 -16.95 20.31
N PHE A 133 31.70 -17.14 19.04
CA PHE A 133 31.87 -16.11 18.01
C PHE A 133 31.01 -14.87 18.32
N ILE A 134 29.76 -15.05 18.74
CA ILE A 134 28.86 -13.95 19.12
C ILE A 134 29.35 -13.22 20.38
N LYS A 135 29.92 -13.92 21.37
CA LYS A 135 30.54 -13.27 22.56
C LYS A 135 31.69 -12.36 22.14
N ILE A 136 32.52 -12.80 21.19
CA ILE A 136 33.63 -12.01 20.66
C ILE A 136 33.10 -10.81 19.88
N PHE A 137 32.10 -11.02 19.00
CA PHE A 137 31.44 -9.94 18.29
C PHE A 137 30.89 -8.89 19.23
N ASN A 138 30.16 -9.27 20.28
CA ASN A 138 29.64 -8.36 21.29
C ASN A 138 30.76 -7.59 21.99
N GLY A 139 31.85 -8.27 22.37
CA GLY A 139 33.01 -7.62 22.97
C GLY A 139 33.69 -6.58 22.05
N CYS A 140 33.75 -6.85 20.75
CA CYS A 140 34.22 -5.87 19.77
C CYS A 140 33.26 -4.67 19.64
N MET A 141 31.95 -4.92 19.60
CA MET A 141 30.96 -3.85 19.53
C MET A 141 30.99 -2.99 20.78
N ASP A 142 31.16 -3.57 21.96
CA ASP A 142 31.31 -2.82 23.22
C ASP A 142 32.60 -1.97 23.22
N TYR A 143 33.72 -2.50 22.74
CA TYR A 143 34.95 -1.74 22.56
C TYR A 143 34.75 -0.53 21.64
N ILE A 144 34.12 -0.73 20.49
CA ILE A 144 33.88 0.34 19.51
C ILE A 144 32.95 1.41 20.08
N THR A 145 31.86 1.01 20.72
CA THR A 145 30.85 1.95 21.21
C THR A 145 31.28 2.68 22.50
N THR A 146 32.29 2.20 23.19
CA THR A 146 32.81 2.83 24.42
C THR A 146 34.15 3.50 24.17
N SER A 147 35.17 2.78 23.71
CA SER A 147 36.55 3.24 23.61
C SER A 147 36.86 3.96 22.30
N GLU A 148 36.24 3.53 21.19
CA GLU A 148 36.44 4.09 19.84
C GLU A 148 35.23 4.87 19.33
N ARG A 149 34.35 5.28 20.21
CA ARG A 149 33.12 5.99 19.89
C ARG A 149 33.36 7.24 19.04
N ASP A 150 34.34 8.05 19.42
CA ASP A 150 34.66 9.28 18.70
C ASP A 150 35.23 8.99 17.31
N SER A 151 36.09 7.96 17.20
CA SER A 151 36.62 7.48 15.92
C SER A 151 35.50 7.04 14.99
N TYR A 152 34.54 6.25 15.49
CA TYR A 152 33.35 5.80 14.74
C TYR A 152 32.50 7.00 14.27
N TYR A 153 32.22 7.97 15.16
CA TYR A 153 31.49 9.18 14.76
C TYR A 153 32.23 10.03 13.73
N ASN A 154 33.56 10.08 13.78
CA ASN A 154 34.37 10.79 12.80
C ASN A 154 34.27 10.11 11.40
N VAL A 155 34.16 8.79 11.33
CA VAL A 155 33.89 8.09 10.09
C VAL A 155 32.53 8.48 9.52
N LEU A 156 31.48 8.44 10.34
CA LEU A 156 30.11 8.80 9.91
C LEU A 156 29.98 10.26 9.45
N ARG A 157 30.86 11.14 9.95
CA ARG A 157 30.94 12.56 9.55
C ARG A 157 31.86 12.80 8.36
N GLY A 158 32.53 11.77 7.85
CA GLY A 158 33.52 11.91 6.78
C GLY A 158 34.83 12.60 7.19
N ILE A 159 35.10 12.72 8.51
CA ILE A 159 36.33 13.30 9.06
C ILE A 159 37.48 12.28 9.07
N MET A 160 37.14 11.01 9.27
CA MET A 160 38.09 9.90 9.27
C MET A 160 37.72 8.92 8.13
N GLY A 161 38.72 8.36 7.46
CA GLY A 161 38.50 7.30 6.47
C GLY A 161 38.04 5.99 7.12
N LYS A 162 37.12 5.28 6.46
CA LYS A 162 36.60 3.99 6.93
C LYS A 162 37.75 2.98 7.12
N ASP A 163 38.68 2.92 6.17
CA ASP A 163 39.82 1.99 6.22
C ASP A 163 40.68 2.23 7.46
N THR A 164 40.99 3.49 7.79
CA THR A 164 41.76 3.86 9.02
C THR A 164 41.08 3.39 10.29
N PHE A 165 39.76 3.50 10.35
CA PHE A 165 38.98 3.01 11.49
C PHE A 165 38.98 1.47 11.53
N GLN A 166 38.84 0.81 10.39
CA GLN A 166 38.91 -0.65 10.30
C GLN A 166 40.27 -1.18 10.76
N ASP A 167 41.40 -0.49 10.44
CA ASP A 167 42.73 -0.84 10.94
C ASP A 167 42.82 -0.81 12.47
N VAL A 168 42.17 0.15 13.11
CA VAL A 168 42.10 0.24 14.59
C VAL A 168 41.33 -0.93 15.18
N VAL A 169 40.17 -1.25 14.61
CA VAL A 169 39.35 -2.39 15.04
C VAL A 169 40.09 -3.69 14.84
N GLU A 170 40.73 -3.85 13.68
CA GLU A 170 41.52 -5.03 13.33
C GLU A 170 42.69 -5.25 14.29
N ALA A 171 43.42 -4.16 14.65
CA ALA A 171 44.50 -4.22 15.61
C ALA A 171 44.02 -4.62 17.04
N TYR A 172 42.82 -4.19 17.41
CA TYR A 172 42.19 -4.61 18.67
C TYR A 172 41.85 -6.10 18.64
N ILE A 173 41.21 -6.58 17.55
CA ILE A 173 40.88 -8.00 17.40
C ILE A 173 42.15 -8.85 17.44
N GLN A 174 43.17 -8.44 16.72
CA GLN A 174 44.44 -9.14 16.66
C GLN A 174 45.05 -9.35 18.07
N ARG A 175 45.19 -8.28 18.83
CA ARG A 175 45.80 -8.33 20.19
C ARG A 175 44.90 -9.04 21.20
N THR A 176 43.59 -8.81 21.15
CA THR A 176 42.67 -9.25 22.19
C THR A 176 42.21 -10.69 22.02
N TYR A 177 42.04 -11.12 20.80
CA TYR A 177 41.39 -12.41 20.51
C TYR A 177 42.27 -13.37 19.73
N ILE A 178 43.05 -12.93 18.73
CA ILE A 178 43.88 -13.83 17.91
C ILE A 178 45.14 -14.24 18.70
N GLU A 179 45.91 -13.30 19.19
CA GLU A 179 47.17 -13.55 19.97
C GLU A 179 46.90 -14.32 21.28
N THR A 180 45.70 -14.24 21.80
CA THR A 180 45.27 -14.98 22.99
C THR A 180 44.60 -16.32 22.66
N ASN A 181 44.60 -16.76 21.40
CA ASN A 181 43.97 -17.98 20.88
C ASN A 181 42.47 -18.12 21.22
N ARG A 182 41.76 -17.00 21.35
CA ARG A 182 40.31 -16.96 21.61
C ARG A 182 39.49 -16.92 20.33
N LEU A 183 40.06 -16.46 19.21
CA LEU A 183 39.46 -16.41 17.89
C LEU A 183 40.39 -17.13 16.89
N PRO A 184 39.93 -18.19 16.18
CA PRO A 184 40.65 -18.75 15.04
C PRO A 184 40.92 -17.68 13.98
N ILE A 185 42.13 -17.66 13.40
CA ILE A 185 42.52 -16.66 12.40
C ILE A 185 41.62 -16.75 11.15
N GLU A 186 41.12 -17.94 10.84
CA GLU A 186 40.21 -18.19 9.71
C GLU A 186 38.86 -17.52 9.90
N ASP A 187 38.41 -17.30 11.15
CA ASP A 187 37.12 -16.69 11.48
C ASP A 187 37.18 -15.16 11.55
N LYS A 188 38.40 -14.57 11.55
CA LYS A 188 38.62 -13.11 11.59
C LYS A 188 37.90 -12.37 10.45
N PRO A 189 37.95 -12.81 9.17
CA PRO A 189 37.25 -12.13 8.09
C PRO A 189 35.73 -12.10 8.30
N ALA A 190 35.15 -13.19 8.84
CA ALA A 190 33.73 -13.26 9.15
C ALA A 190 33.35 -12.27 10.26
N LEU A 191 34.19 -12.16 11.30
CA LEU A 191 33.98 -11.19 12.38
C LEU A 191 34.07 -9.75 11.88
N MET A 192 35.09 -9.41 11.10
CA MET A 192 35.24 -8.07 10.51
C MET A 192 34.05 -7.69 9.64
N LYS A 193 33.60 -8.62 8.80
CA LYS A 193 32.41 -8.41 7.96
C LYS A 193 31.14 -8.18 8.77
N LYS A 194 30.95 -8.96 9.85
CA LYS A 194 29.78 -8.82 10.73
C LYS A 194 29.80 -7.46 11.47
N ILE A 195 30.97 -7.02 11.94
CA ILE A 195 31.17 -5.71 12.56
C ILE A 195 30.87 -4.60 11.53
N ASP A 196 31.41 -4.70 10.33
CA ASP A 196 31.22 -3.72 9.26
C ASP A 196 29.73 -3.55 8.91
N ARG A 197 29.02 -4.66 8.78
CA ARG A 197 27.56 -4.65 8.56
C ARG A 197 26.79 -3.99 9.71
N ALA A 198 27.21 -4.25 10.94
CA ALA A 198 26.54 -3.70 12.12
C ALA A 198 26.76 -2.19 12.28
N LEU A 199 27.88 -1.64 11.77
CA LEU A 199 28.24 -0.24 11.91
C LEU A 199 27.86 0.63 10.71
N PHE A 200 27.91 0.10 9.50
CA PHE A 200 27.80 0.88 8.26
C PHE A 200 26.70 0.42 7.31
N GLU A 201 25.99 -0.68 7.63
CA GLU A 201 24.80 -1.14 6.92
C GLU A 201 23.64 -1.25 7.93
N LEU A 202 22.52 -1.78 7.46
CA LEU A 202 21.37 -2.05 8.34
C LEU A 202 21.46 -3.45 9.01
N TYR A 203 22.67 -3.89 9.32
CA TYR A 203 22.98 -5.12 10.06
C TYR A 203 22.24 -6.34 9.51
N ILE A 204 21.54 -7.10 10.37
CA ILE A 204 20.75 -8.28 9.94
C ILE A 204 19.53 -7.91 9.07
N VAL A 205 19.04 -6.69 9.18
CA VAL A 205 17.90 -6.19 8.42
C VAL A 205 18.28 -5.92 6.96
N GLN A 206 19.58 -5.73 6.67
CA GLN A 206 20.06 -5.51 5.31
C GLN A 206 19.71 -6.68 4.38
N ASP A 207 19.76 -7.93 4.85
CA ASP A 207 19.37 -9.09 4.03
C ASP A 207 17.89 -9.05 3.64
N LEU A 208 17.01 -8.51 4.50
CA LEU A 208 15.59 -8.28 4.18
C LEU A 208 15.40 -7.12 3.21
N ILE A 209 16.27 -6.10 3.28
CA ILE A 209 16.24 -4.98 2.34
C ILE A 209 16.72 -5.42 0.98
N ASP A 210 17.76 -6.24 0.91
CA ASP A 210 18.33 -6.76 -0.33
C ASP A 210 17.35 -7.67 -1.09
N ASP A 211 16.39 -8.30 -0.39
CA ASP A 211 15.39 -9.15 -1.02
C ASP A 211 14.32 -8.31 -1.77
N PRO A 212 14.27 -8.38 -3.11
CA PRO A 212 13.34 -7.56 -3.90
C PRO A 212 11.86 -7.90 -3.70
N MET A 213 11.55 -9.06 -3.10
CA MET A 213 10.17 -9.47 -2.86
C MET A 213 9.55 -8.79 -1.64
N ILE A 214 10.38 -8.33 -0.70
CA ILE A 214 9.95 -7.67 0.51
C ILE A 214 9.70 -6.18 0.22
N THR A 215 8.54 -5.70 0.63
CA THR A 215 8.15 -4.28 0.47
C THR A 215 8.19 -3.49 1.77
N ASP A 216 7.89 -4.15 2.88
CA ASP A 216 7.84 -3.52 4.21
C ASP A 216 8.46 -4.48 5.24
N ILE A 217 9.15 -3.91 6.21
CA ILE A 217 9.76 -4.62 7.35
C ILE A 217 9.26 -3.93 8.62
N LYS A 218 8.69 -4.70 9.54
CA LYS A 218 8.22 -4.18 10.83
C LYS A 218 8.86 -4.96 11.96
N ILE A 219 9.54 -4.25 12.84
CA ILE A 219 10.23 -4.81 14.01
C ILE A 219 9.54 -4.25 15.26
N THR A 220 8.97 -5.12 16.08
CA THR A 220 8.23 -4.74 17.29
C THR A 220 9.00 -5.03 18.57
N ASP A 221 9.93 -5.96 18.49
CA ASP A 221 10.83 -6.38 19.57
C ASP A 221 12.02 -7.16 18.97
N PRO A 222 13.04 -7.53 19.74
CA PRO A 222 14.25 -8.19 19.24
C PRO A 222 13.99 -9.51 18.49
N TYR A 223 12.90 -10.19 18.80
CA TYR A 223 12.60 -11.54 18.33
C TYR A 223 11.44 -11.58 17.32
N SER A 224 10.83 -10.44 17.04
CA SER A 224 9.66 -10.34 16.15
C SER A 224 9.90 -9.34 15.01
N ILE A 225 10.37 -9.89 13.90
CA ILE A 225 10.54 -9.16 12.64
C ILE A 225 9.51 -9.67 11.65
N ARG A 226 8.59 -8.82 11.24
CA ARG A 226 7.57 -9.13 10.24
C ARG A 226 7.92 -8.48 8.92
N VAL A 227 7.70 -9.19 7.83
CA VAL A 227 7.89 -8.68 6.47
C VAL A 227 6.60 -8.75 5.70
N ARG A 228 6.46 -7.86 4.72
CA ARG A 228 5.34 -7.89 3.77
C ARG A 228 5.85 -8.28 2.40
N VAL A 229 5.23 -9.32 1.83
CA VAL A 229 5.55 -9.83 0.49
C VAL A 229 4.25 -9.94 -0.29
N LYS A 230 4.15 -9.26 -1.44
CA LYS A 230 2.93 -9.23 -2.27
C LYS A 230 1.65 -8.92 -1.47
N GLY A 231 1.74 -7.96 -0.54
CA GLY A 231 0.62 -7.53 0.29
C GLY A 231 0.33 -8.40 1.52
N LYS A 232 0.89 -9.61 1.63
CA LYS A 232 0.72 -10.52 2.77
C LYS A 232 1.82 -10.32 3.81
N ALA A 233 1.48 -10.44 5.08
CA ALA A 233 2.42 -10.34 6.20
C ALA A 233 2.94 -11.73 6.60
N TYR A 234 4.23 -11.83 6.87
CA TYR A 234 4.93 -13.03 7.30
C TYR A 234 5.80 -12.70 8.52
N LEU A 235 6.00 -13.66 9.40
CA LEU A 235 7.07 -13.60 10.40
C LEU A 235 8.38 -13.99 9.71
N SER A 236 9.45 -13.21 9.91
CA SER A 236 10.77 -13.56 9.40
C SER A 236 11.45 -14.59 10.32
N ASN A 237 12.28 -15.45 9.74
CA ASN A 237 13.19 -16.33 10.47
C ASN A 237 14.42 -15.58 11.03
N ILE A 238 14.58 -14.29 10.67
CA ILE A 238 15.67 -13.44 11.15
C ILE A 238 15.25 -12.80 12.48
N THR A 239 16.15 -12.84 13.48
CA THR A 239 15.96 -12.21 14.78
C THR A 239 17.26 -11.56 15.25
N PHE A 240 17.17 -10.56 16.12
CA PHE A 240 18.31 -10.07 16.85
C PHE A 240 18.79 -11.07 17.89
N ILE A 241 20.03 -10.97 18.29
CA ILE A 241 20.65 -11.89 19.27
C ILE A 241 19.94 -11.71 20.63
N ASP A 242 19.79 -10.47 21.06
CA ASP A 242 19.15 -10.08 22.32
C ASP A 242 18.67 -8.62 22.27
N ALA A 243 18.14 -8.14 23.38
CA ALA A 243 17.67 -6.77 23.53
C ALA A 243 18.77 -5.72 23.31
N ASN A 244 20.01 -6.00 23.75
CA ASN A 244 21.13 -5.05 23.60
C ASN A 244 21.54 -4.94 22.13
N ASP A 245 21.54 -6.07 21.41
CA ASP A 245 21.82 -6.12 19.99
C ASP A 245 20.79 -5.29 19.19
N TYR A 246 19.50 -5.44 19.53
CA TYR A 246 18.42 -4.64 18.94
C TYR A 246 18.58 -3.14 19.25
N MET A 247 18.87 -2.80 20.52
CA MET A 247 19.05 -1.39 20.88
C MET A 247 20.27 -0.78 20.19
N ARG A 248 21.38 -1.52 20.02
CA ARG A 248 22.53 -1.05 19.22
C ARG A 248 22.14 -0.72 17.78
N PHE A 249 21.35 -1.59 17.15
CA PHE A 249 20.81 -1.34 15.82
C PHE A 249 19.97 -0.05 15.76
N ILE A 250 19.07 0.16 16.73
CA ILE A 250 18.25 1.38 16.81
C ILE A 250 19.10 2.62 17.00
N TYR A 251 20.11 2.57 17.90
CA TYR A 251 21.05 3.68 18.10
C TYR A 251 21.88 3.95 16.85
N GLY A 252 22.30 2.90 16.13
CA GLY A 252 23.00 3.03 14.86
C GLY A 252 22.18 3.81 13.84
N ILE A 253 20.91 3.43 13.64
CA ILE A 253 19.98 4.15 12.75
C ILE A 253 19.81 5.60 13.20
N ALA A 254 19.64 5.84 14.51
CA ALA A 254 19.45 7.19 15.03
C ALA A 254 20.66 8.08 14.74
N VAL A 255 21.87 7.54 14.90
CA VAL A 255 23.11 8.28 14.62
C VAL A 255 23.30 8.53 13.13
N MET A 256 23.12 7.51 12.29
CA MET A 256 23.26 7.64 10.83
C MET A 256 22.30 8.68 10.27
N ASN A 257 21.06 8.69 10.75
CA ASN A 257 20.01 9.59 10.26
C ASN A 257 19.85 10.88 11.08
N ARG A 258 20.70 11.12 12.09
CA ARG A 258 20.69 12.32 12.96
C ARG A 258 19.35 12.58 13.63
N ILE A 259 18.68 11.52 14.08
CA ILE A 259 17.38 11.58 14.76
C ILE A 259 17.54 11.41 16.27
N SER A 260 16.59 11.93 17.06
CA SER A 260 16.55 11.76 18.51
C SER A 260 15.53 10.68 18.89
N LEU A 261 15.90 9.81 19.83
CA LEU A 261 14.99 8.81 20.41
C LEU A 261 14.09 9.39 21.52
N ASP A 262 14.23 10.68 21.84
CA ASP A 262 13.36 11.38 22.80
C ASP A 262 12.02 11.81 22.18
N ILE A 263 11.90 11.75 20.85
CA ILE A 263 10.67 12.06 20.14
C ILE A 263 9.75 10.82 20.16
N PRO A 264 8.48 10.96 20.61
CA PRO A 264 7.57 9.82 20.77
C PRO A 264 7.37 8.97 19.51
N SER A 265 7.21 9.63 18.38
CA SER A 265 7.09 8.99 17.07
C SER A 265 7.62 9.93 16.01
N GLN A 266 8.38 9.40 15.06
CA GLN A 266 8.96 10.19 13.98
C GLN A 266 9.09 9.35 12.71
N THR A 267 9.03 10.04 11.58
CA THR A 267 9.25 9.45 10.24
C THR A 267 10.41 10.18 9.58
N PHE A 268 11.30 9.43 8.94
CA PHE A 268 12.43 9.97 8.18
C PHE A 268 12.76 9.06 7.01
N THR A 269 13.55 9.58 6.09
CA THR A 269 13.93 8.89 4.85
C THR A 269 15.45 8.72 4.80
N ASP A 270 15.90 7.53 4.42
CA ASP A 270 17.30 7.21 4.17
C ASP A 270 17.48 6.84 2.69
N GLU A 271 18.37 7.53 2.00
CA GLU A 271 18.66 7.34 0.59
C GLU A 271 20.03 6.70 0.33
N GLN A 272 20.70 6.19 1.36
CA GLN A 272 22.05 5.66 1.25
C GLN A 272 22.09 4.28 0.57
N ASP A 273 21.02 3.49 0.66
CA ASP A 273 20.95 2.22 -0.08
C ASP A 273 21.00 2.43 -1.59
N ASP A 274 21.71 1.59 -2.33
CA ASP A 274 21.92 1.75 -3.78
C ASP A 274 20.64 1.57 -4.59
N ASN A 275 19.73 0.69 -4.14
CA ASN A 275 18.56 0.25 -4.90
C ASN A 275 17.26 0.85 -4.39
N TYR A 276 17.21 1.25 -3.11
CA TYR A 276 15.99 1.67 -2.44
C TYR A 276 16.14 3.00 -1.72
N ILE A 277 15.07 3.75 -1.68
CA ILE A 277 14.83 4.80 -0.70
C ILE A 277 14.11 4.11 0.46
N LEU A 278 14.66 4.18 1.66
CA LEU A 278 14.12 3.56 2.85
C LEU A 278 13.38 4.59 3.68
N ARG A 279 12.09 4.40 3.84
CA ARG A 279 11.27 5.24 4.71
C ARG A 279 11.08 4.55 6.04
N PHE A 280 11.56 5.19 7.08
CA PHE A 280 11.48 4.73 8.46
C PHE A 280 10.34 5.41 9.19
N SER A 281 9.62 4.64 10.00
CA SER A 281 8.70 5.15 11.03
C SER A 281 9.13 4.53 12.36
N LEU A 282 9.61 5.35 13.28
CA LEU A 282 10.17 4.92 14.55
C LEU A 282 9.28 5.41 15.69
N THR A 283 8.91 4.49 16.57
CA THR A 283 8.16 4.74 17.80
C THR A 283 9.10 4.52 18.99
N ALA A 284 9.22 5.51 19.85
CA ALA A 284 10.14 5.48 20.99
C ALA A 284 9.73 4.43 22.04
N PRO A 285 10.69 3.82 22.77
CA PRO A 285 10.42 2.70 23.69
C PRO A 285 9.53 3.09 24.87
N TYR A 286 9.58 4.35 25.33
CA TYR A 286 8.84 4.79 26.51
C TYR A 286 7.32 4.98 26.28
N ILE A 287 6.85 4.92 25.02
CA ILE A 287 5.42 4.93 24.69
C ILE A 287 4.90 3.56 24.23
N THR A 288 5.76 2.54 24.20
CA THR A 288 5.37 1.17 23.84
C THR A 288 5.15 0.33 25.08
N CYS A 289 4.15 -0.57 25.07
CA CYS A 289 3.91 -1.48 26.18
C CYS A 289 5.02 -2.53 26.36
N SER A 290 5.74 -2.86 25.30
CA SER A 290 6.86 -3.81 25.33
C SER A 290 8.14 -3.23 25.93
N GLY A 291 8.25 -1.90 26.02
CA GLY A 291 9.48 -1.21 26.41
C GLY A 291 10.57 -1.23 25.33
N TYR A 292 10.29 -1.82 24.16
CA TYR A 292 11.17 -1.76 23.00
C TYR A 292 10.68 -0.71 22.00
N PRO A 293 11.59 -0.04 21.27
CA PRO A 293 11.18 0.78 20.13
C PRO A 293 10.51 -0.08 19.08
N ILE A 294 9.56 0.50 18.33
CA ILE A 294 8.96 -0.15 17.17
C ILE A 294 9.47 0.58 15.93
N ILE A 295 9.97 -0.16 14.96
CA ILE A 295 10.44 0.41 13.70
C ILE A 295 9.71 -0.25 12.52
N HIS A 296 9.23 0.58 11.62
CA HIS A 296 8.68 0.16 10.35
C HIS A 296 9.51 0.77 9.23
N ILE A 297 10.01 -0.08 8.33
CA ILE A 297 10.82 0.30 7.18
C ILE A 297 10.03 -0.04 5.93
N ARG A 298 9.72 0.95 5.11
CA ARG A 298 9.13 0.77 3.78
C ARG A 298 10.21 0.96 2.73
N LYS A 299 10.30 0.01 1.81
CA LYS A 299 11.24 0.06 0.69
C LYS A 299 10.57 0.68 -0.53
N LEU A 300 11.16 1.75 -1.03
CA LEU A 300 10.75 2.41 -2.27
C LEU A 300 11.86 2.20 -3.31
N PRO A 301 11.64 1.46 -4.40
CA PRO A 301 12.67 1.25 -5.40
C PRO A 301 13.16 2.57 -6.00
N LYS A 302 14.48 2.80 -6.02
CA LYS A 302 15.09 3.93 -6.73
C LYS A 302 14.90 3.80 -8.23
N LYS A 303 14.94 2.56 -8.75
CA LYS A 303 14.68 2.31 -10.16
C LYS A 303 13.22 2.60 -10.46
N LYS A 304 12.98 3.54 -11.34
CA LYS A 304 11.67 3.90 -11.80
C LYS A 304 11.11 2.80 -12.71
N LEU A 305 9.91 2.35 -12.38
CA LEU A 305 9.16 1.46 -13.24
C LEU A 305 8.47 2.29 -14.31
N LEU A 306 8.85 2.06 -15.56
CA LEU A 306 8.21 2.67 -16.72
C LEU A 306 7.00 1.82 -17.16
N SER A 307 6.21 2.34 -18.07
CA SER A 307 5.02 1.66 -18.56
C SER A 307 5.29 0.25 -19.10
N LYS A 308 6.48 0.04 -19.71
CA LYS A 308 6.90 -1.28 -20.18
C LYS A 308 7.03 -2.28 -19.04
N ASP A 309 7.71 -1.89 -17.96
CA ASP A 309 7.91 -2.75 -16.79
C ASP A 309 6.56 -3.08 -16.12
N LEU A 310 5.65 -2.09 -16.08
CA LEU A 310 4.31 -2.27 -15.50
C LEU A 310 3.40 -3.18 -16.33
N ILE A 311 3.56 -3.15 -17.66
CA ILE A 311 2.86 -4.09 -18.55
C ILE A 311 3.41 -5.50 -18.37
N GLU A 312 4.74 -5.67 -18.29
CA GLU A 312 5.38 -6.96 -18.04
C GLU A 312 5.00 -7.53 -16.67
N ALA A 313 4.84 -6.68 -15.66
CA ALA A 313 4.35 -7.05 -14.33
C ALA A 313 2.83 -7.35 -14.27
N GLY A 314 2.09 -7.12 -15.36
CA GLY A 314 0.64 -7.35 -15.41
C GLY A 314 -0.21 -6.28 -14.74
N MET A 315 0.36 -5.11 -14.42
CA MET A 315 -0.39 -3.99 -13.80
C MET A 315 -1.41 -3.41 -14.77
N MET A 316 -1.08 -3.36 -16.07
CA MET A 316 -1.93 -2.80 -17.12
C MET A 316 -1.67 -3.45 -18.48
N THR A 317 -2.63 -3.32 -19.39
CA THR A 317 -2.45 -3.71 -20.80
C THR A 317 -1.82 -2.57 -21.62
N PRO A 318 -1.20 -2.85 -22.78
CA PRO A 318 -0.70 -1.79 -23.67
C PRO A 318 -1.77 -0.75 -24.03
N LYS A 319 -3.01 -1.17 -24.25
CA LYS A 319 -4.13 -0.28 -24.58
C LYS A 319 -4.49 0.65 -23.41
N VAL A 320 -4.44 0.15 -22.18
CA VAL A 320 -4.65 0.94 -20.96
C VAL A 320 -3.53 1.97 -20.82
N ARG A 321 -2.26 1.56 -21.04
CA ARG A 321 -1.13 2.49 -21.06
C ARG A 321 -1.36 3.64 -22.04
N ASP A 322 -1.68 3.34 -23.30
CA ASP A 322 -1.88 4.35 -24.34
C ASP A 322 -2.97 5.35 -23.94
N TYR A 323 -4.08 4.84 -23.40
CA TYR A 323 -5.15 5.68 -22.86
C TYR A 323 -4.67 6.59 -21.71
N LEU A 324 -3.89 6.07 -20.77
CA LEU A 324 -3.35 6.88 -19.67
C LEU A 324 -2.39 7.96 -20.16
N LEU A 325 -1.52 7.65 -21.12
CA LEU A 325 -0.61 8.63 -21.72
C LEU A 325 -1.40 9.77 -22.42
N ASP A 326 -2.51 9.46 -23.07
CA ASP A 326 -3.39 10.45 -23.65
C ASP A 326 -4.14 11.27 -22.56
N CYS A 327 -4.52 10.66 -21.45
CA CYS A 327 -5.10 11.39 -20.31
C CYS A 327 -4.15 12.46 -19.77
N GLY A 328 -2.84 12.22 -19.69
CA GLY A 328 -1.87 13.22 -19.26
C GLY A 328 -1.82 14.46 -20.16
N LYS A 329 -2.12 14.29 -21.45
CA LYS A 329 -2.13 15.39 -22.43
C LYS A 329 -3.45 16.12 -22.50
N TYR A 330 -4.57 15.40 -22.42
CA TYR A 330 -5.88 15.90 -22.82
C TYR A 330 -6.93 15.93 -21.70
N SER A 331 -6.76 15.18 -20.61
CA SER A 331 -7.67 15.20 -19.46
C SER A 331 -7.32 16.33 -18.49
N ARG A 332 -8.32 17.01 -17.97
CA ARG A 332 -8.14 18.05 -16.94
C ARG A 332 -7.82 17.47 -15.58
N GLY A 333 -8.33 16.27 -15.28
CA GLY A 333 -8.09 15.64 -14.00
C GLY A 333 -8.09 14.11 -14.10
N VAL A 334 -7.10 13.49 -13.48
CA VAL A 334 -6.95 12.03 -13.38
C VAL A 334 -6.83 11.64 -11.91
N VAL A 335 -7.59 10.65 -11.49
CA VAL A 335 -7.56 10.11 -10.13
C VAL A 335 -7.09 8.67 -10.15
N PHE A 336 -5.98 8.36 -9.47
CA PHE A 336 -5.59 6.99 -9.17
C PHE A 336 -6.11 6.61 -7.80
N SER A 337 -6.99 5.63 -7.73
CA SER A 337 -7.71 5.26 -6.53
C SER A 337 -7.56 3.77 -6.20
N GLY A 338 -7.79 3.39 -4.95
CA GLY A 338 -7.72 2.02 -4.49
C GLY A 338 -7.22 1.87 -3.06
N PRO A 339 -7.21 0.66 -2.50
CA PRO A 339 -6.75 0.41 -1.14
C PRO A 339 -5.24 0.67 -0.96
N PRO A 340 -4.74 0.72 0.28
CA PRO A 340 -3.30 0.78 0.56
C PRO A 340 -2.56 -0.38 -0.10
N GLY A 341 -1.39 -0.09 -0.71
CA GLY A 341 -0.56 -1.11 -1.37
C GLY A 341 -1.08 -1.59 -2.73
N SER A 342 -2.10 -0.95 -3.31
CA SER A 342 -2.66 -1.33 -4.62
C SER A 342 -1.81 -0.89 -5.83
N GLY A 343 -0.71 -0.16 -5.61
CA GLY A 343 0.19 0.30 -6.68
C GLY A 343 -0.10 1.71 -7.22
N LYS A 344 -0.96 2.52 -6.56
CA LYS A 344 -1.29 3.90 -6.98
C LYS A 344 -0.07 4.77 -7.18
N THR A 345 0.82 4.82 -6.20
CA THR A 345 2.06 5.60 -6.24
C THR A 345 2.96 5.15 -7.39
N THR A 346 3.03 3.84 -7.65
CA THR A 346 3.79 3.27 -8.77
C THR A 346 3.21 3.71 -10.11
N ALA A 347 1.89 3.62 -10.27
CA ALA A 347 1.22 4.08 -11.49
C ALA A 347 1.35 5.59 -11.68
N MET A 348 1.24 6.39 -10.60
CA MET A 348 1.44 7.84 -10.63
C MET A 348 2.87 8.21 -11.00
N ASN A 349 3.88 7.51 -10.50
CA ASN A 349 5.28 7.74 -10.89
C ASN A 349 5.51 7.50 -12.41
N MET A 350 4.96 6.42 -12.96
CA MET A 350 4.96 6.18 -14.41
C MET A 350 4.23 7.31 -15.15
N PHE A 351 3.06 7.72 -14.66
CA PHE A 351 2.25 8.78 -15.26
C PHE A 351 2.98 10.12 -15.28
N LEU A 352 3.64 10.49 -14.18
CA LEU A 352 4.49 11.68 -14.09
C LEU A 352 5.61 11.68 -15.12
N GLU A 353 6.22 10.51 -15.33
CA GLU A 353 7.38 10.39 -16.23
C GLU A 353 7.00 10.41 -17.69
N GLU A 354 5.93 9.70 -18.08
CA GLU A 354 5.67 9.40 -19.48
C GLU A 354 4.44 10.13 -20.06
N ALA A 355 3.48 10.57 -19.24
CA ALA A 355 2.20 11.03 -19.75
C ALA A 355 2.18 12.51 -20.16
N TYR A 356 3.09 13.32 -19.64
CA TYR A 356 3.12 14.76 -19.94
C TYR A 356 4.19 15.10 -20.99
N GLU A 357 3.96 16.14 -21.77
CA GLU A 357 4.93 16.70 -22.71
C GLU A 357 6.19 17.20 -21.97
N SER A 358 7.33 17.19 -22.66
CA SER A 358 8.64 17.57 -22.06
C SER A 358 8.71 19.04 -21.61
N SER A 359 7.85 19.90 -22.16
CA SER A 359 7.72 21.30 -21.76
C SER A 359 6.78 21.53 -20.57
N ALA A 360 6.16 20.48 -20.03
CA ALA A 360 5.25 20.63 -18.91
C ALA A 360 6.00 21.03 -17.63
N GLU A 361 5.53 22.08 -17.00
CA GLU A 361 5.93 22.52 -15.66
C GLU A 361 4.99 21.88 -14.65
N ILE A 362 5.50 20.93 -13.89
CA ILE A 362 4.73 20.09 -12.97
C ILE A 362 5.07 20.47 -11.54
N LEU A 363 4.07 20.81 -10.75
CA LEU A 363 4.20 20.96 -9.31
C LEU A 363 3.59 19.73 -8.61
N VAL A 364 4.39 19.05 -7.83
CA VAL A 364 3.99 17.89 -7.02
C VAL A 364 4.03 18.29 -5.56
N ILE A 365 2.91 18.16 -4.85
CA ILE A 365 2.86 18.27 -3.40
C ILE A 365 2.65 16.90 -2.78
N GLN A 366 3.36 16.60 -1.71
CA GLN A 366 3.29 15.31 -1.03
C GLN A 366 3.62 15.43 0.45
N GLU A 367 3.08 14.55 1.25
CA GLU A 367 3.40 14.46 2.68
C GLU A 367 4.77 13.82 2.90
N ASN A 368 5.09 12.85 2.10
CA ASN A 368 6.34 12.10 2.14
C ASN A 368 6.85 11.89 0.71
N ASP A 369 8.16 11.75 0.56
CA ASP A 369 8.84 11.61 -0.73
C ASP A 369 8.58 10.22 -1.36
N GLU A 370 7.33 9.98 -1.78
CA GLU A 370 6.92 8.75 -2.48
C GLU A 370 6.89 8.94 -4.00
N LEU A 371 6.61 10.17 -4.45
CA LEU A 371 6.67 10.53 -5.86
C LEU A 371 8.01 11.14 -6.18
N PHE A 372 8.59 10.74 -7.30
CA PHE A 372 9.83 11.28 -7.82
C PHE A 372 9.84 11.23 -9.36
N ALA A 373 10.59 12.11 -10.00
CA ALA A 373 10.71 12.15 -11.44
C ALA A 373 12.16 12.37 -11.87
N TYR A 374 12.61 11.71 -12.94
CA TYR A 374 13.88 11.99 -13.59
C TYR A 374 13.77 13.04 -14.68
N ARG A 375 12.55 13.26 -15.17
CA ARG A 375 12.29 14.30 -16.16
C ARG A 375 12.54 15.69 -15.57
N LYS A 376 12.96 16.63 -16.43
CA LYS A 376 13.11 18.05 -16.06
C LYS A 376 11.73 18.71 -15.96
N GLY A 377 11.65 19.85 -15.26
CA GLY A 377 10.43 20.65 -15.14
C GLY A 377 9.45 20.13 -14.09
N VAL A 378 9.89 19.32 -13.14
CA VAL A 378 9.09 18.88 -11.99
C VAL A 378 9.64 19.53 -10.73
N MET A 379 8.77 20.22 -10.01
CA MET A 379 9.02 20.80 -8.69
C MET A 379 8.33 19.91 -7.65
N PHE A 380 9.07 19.52 -6.62
CA PHE A 380 8.55 18.72 -5.51
C PHE A 380 8.52 19.57 -4.25
N GLU A 381 7.36 19.63 -3.61
CA GLU A 381 7.17 20.25 -2.31
C GLU A 381 6.60 19.23 -1.35
N HIS A 382 7.11 19.20 -0.13
CA HIS A 382 6.66 18.28 0.91
C HIS A 382 6.31 18.99 2.20
N VAL A 383 5.50 18.33 3.00
CA VAL A 383 5.09 18.80 4.34
C VAL A 383 6.31 18.96 5.23
N VAL A 384 6.38 20.07 5.94
CA VAL A 384 7.42 20.33 6.94
C VAL A 384 6.80 20.28 8.32
N THR A 385 7.23 19.32 9.12
CA THR A 385 6.83 19.18 10.52
C THR A 385 7.81 19.91 11.43
N ASN A 386 7.29 20.57 12.46
CA ASN A 386 8.13 21.19 13.49
C ASN A 386 8.77 20.07 14.35
N PRO A 387 10.09 20.14 14.68
CA PRO A 387 10.70 19.24 15.63
C PRO A 387 10.11 19.31 17.06
N GLN A 388 9.30 20.34 17.37
CA GLN A 388 8.51 20.37 18.60
C GLN A 388 7.12 19.75 18.37
N PRO A 389 6.63 18.86 19.26
CA PRO A 389 5.38 18.15 19.03
C PRO A 389 4.18 19.10 18.93
N GLY A 390 3.44 19.02 17.83
CA GLY A 390 2.09 19.54 17.70
C GLY A 390 1.83 20.61 16.66
N GLU A 391 2.82 21.12 15.95
CA GLU A 391 2.60 22.13 14.89
C GLU A 391 3.35 21.76 13.61
N ASP A 392 2.62 21.50 12.54
CA ASP A 392 3.16 21.48 11.19
C ASP A 392 3.50 22.91 10.77
N VAL A 393 4.73 23.13 10.33
CA VAL A 393 5.17 24.45 9.82
C VAL A 393 4.57 24.72 8.45
N CYS A 394 4.30 23.66 7.67
CA CYS A 394 3.67 23.75 6.35
C CYS A 394 2.90 22.44 6.06
N THR A 395 1.59 22.53 6.00
CA THR A 395 0.70 21.39 5.75
C THR A 395 0.49 21.16 4.25
N LEU A 396 -0.08 20.01 3.85
CA LEU A 396 -0.53 19.79 2.47
C LEU A 396 -1.54 20.82 2.01
N GLU A 397 -2.41 21.31 2.91
CA GLU A 397 -3.37 22.37 2.61
C GLU A 397 -2.67 23.68 2.27
N ASP A 398 -1.60 24.02 3.01
CA ASP A 398 -0.82 25.23 2.77
C ASP A 398 -0.09 25.15 1.42
N LEU A 399 0.56 24.01 1.14
CA LEU A 399 1.18 23.72 -0.16
C LEU A 399 0.15 23.81 -1.29
N GLY A 400 -1.03 23.25 -1.09
CA GLY A 400 -2.14 23.37 -2.05
C GLY A 400 -2.56 24.81 -2.33
N LYS A 401 -2.61 25.67 -1.31
CA LYS A 401 -2.88 27.11 -1.48
C LYS A 401 -1.76 27.81 -2.21
N MET A 402 -0.51 27.50 -1.92
CA MET A 402 0.66 28.04 -2.63
C MET A 402 0.67 27.64 -4.11
N ALA A 403 0.23 26.42 -4.42
CA ALA A 403 0.13 25.92 -5.79
C ALA A 403 -0.79 26.78 -6.68
N LEU A 404 -1.81 27.45 -6.11
CA LEU A 404 -2.72 28.32 -6.87
C LEU A 404 -2.01 29.51 -7.53
N VAL A 405 -0.84 29.92 -7.02
CA VAL A 405 -0.05 31.04 -7.52
C VAL A 405 1.29 30.61 -8.13
N ALA A 406 1.63 29.33 -8.08
CA ALA A 406 2.90 28.82 -8.56
C ALA A 406 3.08 28.86 -10.08
N GLY A 407 2.00 29.02 -10.84
CA GLY A 407 2.04 29.14 -12.30
C GLY A 407 2.32 27.83 -13.04
N ALA A 408 2.34 26.68 -12.35
CA ALA A 408 2.50 25.38 -12.96
C ALA A 408 1.32 25.02 -13.88
N ASN A 409 1.58 24.34 -14.99
CA ASN A 409 0.51 23.92 -15.91
C ASN A 409 0.02 22.48 -15.63
N VAL A 410 0.71 21.78 -14.72
CA VAL A 410 0.30 20.48 -14.16
C VAL A 410 0.46 20.52 -12.65
N PHE A 411 -0.59 20.10 -11.92
CA PHE A 411 -0.58 19.99 -10.48
C PHE A 411 -0.85 18.56 -10.03
N VAL A 412 -0.03 18.05 -9.12
CA VAL A 412 -0.12 16.68 -8.64
C VAL A 412 -0.15 16.63 -7.12
N ILE A 413 -1.07 15.85 -6.57
CA ILE A 413 -1.09 15.52 -5.14
C ILE A 413 -0.70 14.06 -4.97
N GLY A 414 0.38 13.82 -4.23
CA GLY A 414 0.89 12.48 -3.95
C GLY A 414 -0.16 11.57 -3.32
N GLU A 415 -0.86 12.07 -2.30
CA GLU A 415 -2.02 11.42 -1.70
C GLU A 415 -2.97 12.48 -1.12
N ALA A 416 -4.21 12.50 -1.61
CA ALA A 416 -5.25 13.40 -1.09
C ALA A 416 -5.91 12.78 0.15
N LYS A 417 -5.80 13.49 1.29
CA LYS A 417 -6.32 13.05 2.60
C LYS A 417 -7.23 14.08 3.25
N GLY A 418 -7.16 15.33 2.82
CA GLY A 418 -7.82 16.46 3.48
C GLY A 418 -8.22 17.59 2.54
N ALA A 419 -8.09 18.82 3.05
CA ALA A 419 -8.55 20.04 2.40
C ALA A 419 -7.75 20.45 1.15
N GLU A 420 -6.55 19.91 0.94
CA GLU A 420 -5.71 20.15 -0.24
C GLU A 420 -6.42 19.82 -1.56
N ILE A 421 -7.38 18.89 -1.52
CA ILE A 421 -8.22 18.56 -2.67
C ILE A 421 -8.96 19.77 -3.24
N CYS A 422 -9.31 20.74 -2.40
CA CYS A 422 -9.99 21.98 -2.84
C CYS A 422 -9.11 22.78 -3.81
N SER A 423 -7.80 22.81 -3.58
CA SER A 423 -6.84 23.45 -4.47
C SER A 423 -6.73 22.72 -5.80
N ALA A 424 -6.68 21.37 -5.76
CA ALA A 424 -6.70 20.55 -6.97
C ALA A 424 -7.97 20.76 -7.80
N ILE A 425 -9.13 20.81 -7.15
CA ILE A 425 -10.43 21.11 -7.80
C ILE A 425 -10.39 22.50 -8.44
N THR A 426 -9.88 23.49 -7.73
CA THR A 426 -9.81 24.88 -8.24
C THR A 426 -8.89 24.96 -9.46
N LEU A 427 -7.70 24.37 -9.38
CA LEU A 427 -6.72 24.34 -10.47
C LEU A 427 -7.27 23.60 -11.70
N SER A 428 -7.87 22.43 -11.48
CA SER A 428 -8.46 21.63 -12.55
C SER A 428 -9.60 22.37 -13.26
N ASN A 429 -10.46 23.07 -12.51
CA ASN A 429 -11.52 23.89 -13.09
C ASN A 429 -11.00 25.15 -13.80
N SER A 430 -9.80 25.62 -13.46
CA SER A 430 -9.12 26.75 -14.11
C SER A 430 -8.33 26.35 -15.36
N GLY A 431 -8.31 25.07 -15.71
CA GLY A 431 -7.61 24.56 -16.90
C GLY A 431 -6.21 24.01 -16.64
N CYS A 432 -5.72 24.03 -15.41
CA CYS A 432 -4.51 23.32 -15.01
C CYS A 432 -4.80 21.82 -15.00
N ARG A 433 -3.96 21.02 -15.62
CA ARG A 433 -4.11 19.55 -15.58
C ARG A 433 -3.75 19.05 -14.19
N THR A 434 -4.57 18.20 -13.62
CA THR A 434 -4.36 17.70 -12.26
C THR A 434 -4.32 16.19 -12.21
N ALA A 435 -3.48 15.64 -11.35
CA ALA A 435 -3.50 14.21 -11.03
C ALA A 435 -3.39 14.02 -9.52
N ILE A 436 -4.20 13.13 -8.97
CA ILE A 436 -4.19 12.83 -7.52
C ILE A 436 -4.21 11.34 -7.27
N THR A 437 -3.65 10.91 -6.13
CA THR A 437 -3.97 9.58 -5.61
C THR A 437 -4.90 9.70 -4.40
N ILE A 438 -5.77 8.72 -4.23
CA ILE A 438 -6.74 8.69 -3.13
C ILE A 438 -7.04 7.25 -2.70
N HIS A 439 -7.28 7.04 -1.42
CA HIS A 439 -7.75 5.75 -0.93
C HIS A 439 -9.26 5.61 -1.12
N SER A 440 -9.68 4.52 -1.79
CA SER A 440 -11.09 4.16 -1.99
C SER A 440 -11.25 2.65 -2.18
N GLN A 441 -12.50 2.18 -2.18
CA GLN A 441 -12.85 0.77 -2.36
C GLN A 441 -13.37 0.45 -3.78
N SER A 442 -13.74 1.46 -4.54
CA SER A 442 -14.22 1.34 -5.93
C SER A 442 -14.09 2.67 -6.67
N SER A 443 -14.32 2.69 -7.99
CA SER A 443 -14.37 3.93 -8.76
C SER A 443 -15.54 4.83 -8.35
N THR A 444 -16.67 4.26 -7.94
CA THR A 444 -17.83 5.02 -7.43
C THR A 444 -17.53 5.63 -6.07
N ASP A 445 -17.00 4.83 -5.13
CA ASP A 445 -16.58 5.30 -3.81
C ASP A 445 -15.52 6.42 -3.90
N THR A 446 -14.70 6.41 -4.94
CA THR A 446 -13.74 7.48 -5.20
C THR A 446 -14.43 8.85 -5.35
N ILE A 447 -15.56 8.90 -6.06
CA ILE A 447 -16.32 10.14 -6.26
C ILE A 447 -16.82 10.67 -4.91
N ASP A 448 -17.47 9.82 -4.14
CA ASP A 448 -18.03 10.19 -2.84
C ASP A 448 -16.91 10.60 -1.86
N LYS A 449 -15.78 9.89 -1.88
CA LYS A 449 -14.60 10.23 -1.08
C LYS A 449 -14.03 11.60 -1.42
N MET A 450 -13.94 11.94 -2.71
CA MET A 450 -13.49 13.27 -3.14
C MET A 450 -14.44 14.37 -2.66
N VAL A 451 -15.76 14.11 -2.71
CA VAL A 451 -16.78 15.04 -2.20
C VAL A 451 -16.60 15.25 -0.70
N ASP A 452 -16.44 14.17 0.07
CA ASP A 452 -16.24 14.24 1.52
C ASP A 452 -15.01 15.08 1.89
N LEU A 453 -13.89 14.88 1.18
CA LEU A 453 -12.69 15.67 1.41
C LEU A 453 -12.89 17.15 1.04
N ALA A 454 -13.58 17.43 -0.06
CA ALA A 454 -13.90 18.80 -0.47
C ALA A 454 -14.78 19.51 0.56
N LEU A 455 -15.75 18.82 1.15
CA LEU A 455 -16.61 19.36 2.22
C LEU A 455 -15.84 19.64 3.51
N ARG A 456 -14.82 18.85 3.84
CA ARG A 456 -13.94 19.13 4.99
C ARG A 456 -13.14 20.42 4.81
N GLY A 457 -12.65 20.65 3.59
CA GLY A 457 -11.90 21.87 3.26
C GLY A 457 -12.76 23.12 3.09
N ASN A 458 -14.04 22.99 2.76
CA ASN A 458 -14.95 24.13 2.57
C ASN A 458 -16.33 23.85 3.19
N ARG A 459 -16.47 24.24 4.45
CA ARG A 459 -17.69 24.02 5.25
C ARG A 459 -18.95 24.75 4.74
N ASN A 460 -18.79 25.73 3.85
CA ASN A 460 -19.90 26.49 3.26
C ASN A 460 -20.43 25.87 1.95
N THR A 461 -19.81 24.78 1.48
CA THR A 461 -20.20 24.09 0.26
C THR A 461 -21.21 22.98 0.59
N THR A 462 -22.28 22.87 -0.18
CA THR A 462 -23.21 21.75 -0.05
C THR A 462 -22.67 20.52 -0.79
N TYR A 463 -23.18 19.32 -0.45
CA TYR A 463 -22.82 18.07 -1.09
C TYR A 463 -22.98 18.15 -2.63
N ASP A 464 -24.11 18.65 -3.10
CA ASP A 464 -24.40 18.83 -4.52
C ASP A 464 -23.39 19.77 -5.20
N GLN A 465 -23.02 20.86 -4.53
CA GLN A 465 -22.03 21.79 -5.04
C GLN A 465 -20.64 21.17 -5.14
N ALA A 466 -20.21 20.47 -4.09
CA ALA A 466 -18.93 19.75 -4.08
C ALA A 466 -18.91 18.70 -5.21
N LYS A 467 -20.00 17.95 -5.37
CA LYS A 467 -20.13 16.94 -6.42
C LYS A 467 -20.02 17.55 -7.82
N ARG A 468 -20.62 18.70 -8.06
CA ARG A 468 -20.47 19.45 -9.35
C ARG A 468 -19.05 19.95 -9.58
N MET A 469 -18.35 20.35 -8.52
CA MET A 469 -17.00 20.92 -8.63
C MET A 469 -15.97 19.86 -9.07
N ILE A 470 -16.14 18.62 -8.67
CA ILE A 470 -15.21 17.52 -9.01
C ILE A 470 -15.35 16.99 -10.45
N LYS A 471 -16.30 17.49 -11.24
CA LYS A 471 -16.52 17.05 -12.64
C LYS A 471 -15.32 17.23 -13.56
N SER A 472 -14.36 18.08 -13.17
CA SER A 472 -13.10 18.28 -13.90
C SER A 472 -12.14 17.12 -13.78
N PHE A 473 -12.32 16.23 -12.79
CA PHE A 473 -11.62 14.96 -12.72
C PHE A 473 -12.26 13.93 -13.64
N GLU A 474 -11.93 14.02 -14.91
CA GLU A 474 -12.60 13.32 -16.00
C GLU A 474 -12.32 11.81 -16.01
N THR A 475 -11.22 11.37 -15.39
CA THR A 475 -10.80 9.96 -15.41
C THR A 475 -10.49 9.44 -14.00
N ILE A 476 -11.13 8.33 -13.63
CA ILE A 476 -10.86 7.60 -12.40
C ILE A 476 -10.27 6.24 -12.76
N VAL A 477 -9.08 5.96 -12.24
CA VAL A 477 -8.34 4.71 -12.40
C VAL A 477 -8.36 3.95 -11.09
N TYR A 478 -9.20 2.95 -10.97
CA TYR A 478 -9.29 2.12 -9.77
C TYR A 478 -8.30 0.96 -9.84
N MET A 479 -7.54 0.79 -8.77
CA MET A 479 -6.46 -0.18 -8.65
C MET A 479 -6.65 -1.08 -7.42
N GLU A 480 -6.38 -2.37 -7.59
CA GLU A 480 -6.39 -3.36 -6.52
C GLU A 480 -5.38 -4.46 -6.87
N ASP A 481 -4.73 -5.06 -5.87
CA ASP A 481 -3.74 -6.13 -6.04
C ASP A 481 -2.63 -5.80 -7.06
N PHE A 482 -2.12 -4.56 -7.00
CA PHE A 482 -1.09 -4.06 -7.92
C PHE A 482 -1.49 -4.09 -9.39
N CYS A 483 -2.78 -3.99 -9.69
CA CYS A 483 -3.34 -4.04 -11.03
C CYS A 483 -4.44 -2.99 -11.23
N ILE A 484 -4.53 -2.39 -12.42
CA ILE A 484 -5.65 -1.53 -12.81
C ILE A 484 -6.87 -2.42 -13.03
N GLN A 485 -7.88 -2.27 -12.19
CA GLN A 485 -9.08 -3.08 -12.21
C GLN A 485 -10.20 -2.44 -13.03
N GLU A 486 -10.31 -1.10 -12.96
CA GLU A 486 -11.38 -0.39 -13.64
C GLU A 486 -10.92 1.02 -14.03
N ILE A 487 -11.37 1.50 -15.18
CA ILE A 487 -11.25 2.91 -15.58
C ILE A 487 -12.64 3.43 -15.87
N SER A 488 -13.01 4.52 -15.19
CA SER A 488 -14.28 5.20 -15.37
C SER A 488 -14.07 6.64 -15.80
N GLN A 489 -14.88 7.10 -16.76
CA GLN A 489 -14.91 8.51 -17.20
C GLN A 489 -16.11 9.22 -16.58
N ILE A 490 -15.89 10.40 -16.02
CA ILE A 490 -16.94 11.32 -15.63
C ILE A 490 -17.34 12.10 -16.87
N ILE A 491 -18.59 11.95 -17.29
CA ILE A 491 -19.14 12.57 -18.52
C ILE A 491 -19.84 13.90 -18.18
N GLY A 492 -20.40 14.02 -16.98
CA GLY A 492 -21.14 15.20 -16.58
C GLY A 492 -21.81 15.05 -15.22
N TYR A 493 -22.75 15.93 -14.96
CA TYR A 493 -23.58 15.95 -13.75
C TYR A 493 -25.07 15.99 -14.14
N ASP A 494 -25.88 15.09 -13.57
CA ASP A 494 -27.33 15.06 -13.76
C ASP A 494 -27.98 16.00 -12.74
N GLU A 495 -28.52 17.12 -13.20
CA GLU A 495 -29.15 18.14 -12.37
C GLU A 495 -30.44 17.66 -11.69
N VAL A 496 -31.10 16.65 -12.27
CA VAL A 496 -32.37 16.11 -11.75
C VAL A 496 -32.10 15.08 -10.65
N LYS A 497 -31.18 14.16 -10.92
CA LYS A 497 -30.79 13.10 -9.97
C LYS A 497 -29.80 13.59 -8.93
N LYS A 498 -29.20 14.76 -9.14
CA LYS A 498 -28.12 15.34 -8.33
C LYS A 498 -26.93 14.40 -8.19
N ASP A 499 -26.56 13.76 -9.29
CA ASP A 499 -25.53 12.74 -9.31
C ASP A 499 -24.59 12.89 -10.51
N MET A 500 -23.39 12.29 -10.38
CA MET A 500 -22.43 12.27 -11.47
C MET A 500 -22.85 11.28 -12.55
N ILE A 501 -22.73 11.70 -13.80
CA ILE A 501 -22.85 10.82 -14.94
C ILE A 501 -21.47 10.29 -15.26
N TYR A 502 -21.24 9.02 -15.06
CA TYR A 502 -19.98 8.36 -15.38
C TYR A 502 -20.19 7.09 -16.18
N ARG A 503 -19.15 6.71 -16.90
CA ARG A 503 -19.14 5.49 -17.72
C ARG A 503 -17.86 4.73 -17.49
N THR A 504 -17.98 3.46 -17.10
CA THR A 504 -16.84 2.55 -17.05
C THR A 504 -16.43 2.17 -18.47
N ILE A 505 -15.20 2.48 -18.85
CA ILE A 505 -14.64 2.23 -20.19
C ILE A 505 -13.68 1.05 -20.23
N TYR A 506 -13.21 0.61 -19.06
CA TYR A 506 -12.34 -0.55 -18.93
C TYR A 506 -12.66 -1.29 -17.63
N ARG A 507 -12.74 -2.60 -17.73
CA ARG A 507 -12.73 -3.54 -16.61
C ARG A 507 -11.69 -4.61 -16.89
N ASN A 508 -10.89 -4.92 -15.89
CA ASN A 508 -9.90 -5.98 -16.02
C ASN A 508 -10.63 -7.33 -16.20
N PRO A 509 -10.43 -8.03 -17.32
CA PRO A 509 -11.09 -9.31 -17.57
C PRO A 509 -10.64 -10.40 -16.58
N ASP A 510 -9.47 -10.23 -15.96
CA ASP A 510 -8.89 -11.19 -15.01
C ASP A 510 -9.29 -10.90 -13.55
N ARG A 511 -10.01 -9.79 -13.30
CA ARG A 511 -10.49 -9.43 -11.95
C ARG A 511 -11.31 -10.55 -11.32
N TYR A 512 -11.97 -11.32 -12.16
CA TYR A 512 -12.91 -12.36 -11.77
C TYR A 512 -12.42 -13.77 -12.12
N LYS A 513 -11.22 -13.90 -12.70
CA LYS A 513 -10.61 -15.22 -12.82
C LYS A 513 -10.20 -15.67 -11.43
N VAL A 514 -10.87 -16.72 -10.97
CA VAL A 514 -10.46 -17.47 -9.78
C VAL A 514 -8.99 -17.82 -9.95
N LYS A 515 -8.10 -17.25 -9.15
CA LYS A 515 -6.78 -17.83 -8.96
C LYS A 515 -7.03 -19.20 -8.32
N THR A 516 -7.14 -20.23 -9.13
CA THR A 516 -6.98 -21.61 -8.67
C THR A 516 -5.56 -21.66 -8.11
N ILE A 517 -5.46 -21.73 -6.79
CA ILE A 517 -4.21 -21.97 -6.06
C ILE A 517 -3.87 -23.44 -6.23
#